data_03aa905c0a6e12b9c44b8b5c2633d241
#
_entry.id   03aa905c0a6e12b9c44b8b5c2633d241
#
_cell.length_a   1.000
_cell.length_b   1.000
_cell.length_c   1.000
_cell.angle_alpha   90.00
_cell.angle_beta   90.00
_cell.angle_gamma   90.00
#
_symmetry.space_group_name_H-M   'P 1'
#
loop_
_entity.id
_entity.type
_entity.pdbx_description
1 polymer ?
#
loop_
_entity_poly.entity_id
_entity_poly.type
_entity_poly.pdbx_seq_one_letter_code
_entity_poly.pdbx_strand_id
1 'polypeptide(L)'
;TEQGWWSLLLKRGDVENRGIGGDNTFGMIDRLPDILKSKPRKIFLMAGINDLMGGQPVDTIVMNITRMADMVHEAVPGCRLYIQSVLPVNTRRLAYPGLKGHNPQVRTLNARLVQLCDAKPWCTFVDLVPLLSDADGELRIDLTKDGIHLHPVGYVIWTDYLKKQKYLK
;
A
#
# COMPACT_ATOMS: atom_id res chain seq x y z
N THR A 1 4.62 -4.87 1.99
CA THR A 1 5.66 -4.06 1.31
C THR A 1 7.05 -4.29 1.88
N GLU A 2 7.19 -4.45 3.19
CA GLU A 2 8.46 -4.65 3.88
C GLU A 2 9.31 -5.80 3.29
N GLN A 3 8.69 -6.92 2.93
CA GLN A 3 9.37 -8.12 2.41
C GLN A 3 9.84 -7.99 0.95
N GLY A 4 9.52 -6.90 0.26
CA GLY A 4 9.94 -6.66 -1.12
C GLY A 4 11.40 -6.18 -1.21
N TRP A 5 12.19 -6.78 -2.08
CA TRP A 5 13.56 -6.35 -2.39
C TRP A 5 13.55 -5.27 -3.48
N TRP A 6 12.97 -4.12 -3.15
CA TRP A 6 12.59 -3.09 -4.11
C TRP A 6 13.76 -2.56 -4.95
N SER A 7 14.90 -2.24 -4.34
CA SER A 7 16.08 -1.74 -5.06
C SER A 7 16.59 -2.77 -6.08
N LEU A 8 16.59 -4.05 -5.72
CA LEU A 8 17.00 -5.13 -6.61
C LEU A 8 15.98 -5.34 -7.75
N LEU A 9 14.69 -5.43 -7.43
CA LEU A 9 13.62 -5.66 -8.41
C LEU A 9 13.47 -4.48 -9.40
N LEU A 10 13.70 -3.27 -8.91
CA LEU A 10 13.66 -2.06 -9.73
C LEU A 10 14.99 -1.76 -10.42
N LYS A 11 16.08 -2.45 -10.04
CA LYS A 11 17.46 -2.20 -10.48
C LYS A 11 17.88 -0.74 -10.28
N ARG A 12 17.60 -0.20 -9.09
CA ARG A 12 17.82 1.19 -8.70
C ARG A 12 18.41 1.30 -7.32
N GLY A 13 19.50 2.08 -7.18
CA GLY A 13 20.13 2.35 -5.88
C GLY A 13 19.49 3.51 -5.10
N ASP A 14 18.59 4.27 -5.73
CA ASP A 14 17.89 5.42 -5.13
C ASP A 14 16.49 5.06 -4.59
N VAL A 15 16.25 3.78 -4.32
CA VAL A 15 15.00 3.27 -3.75
C VAL A 15 15.23 2.72 -2.36
N GLU A 16 14.51 3.25 -1.39
CA GLU A 16 14.53 2.79 -0.01
C GLU A 16 13.25 2.02 0.34
N ASN A 17 13.41 0.90 1.01
CA ASN A 17 12.32 0.19 1.64
C ASN A 17 12.12 0.71 3.07
N ARG A 18 11.04 1.44 3.28
CA ARG A 18 10.65 2.00 4.58
C ARG A 18 9.49 1.23 5.23
N GLY A 19 9.15 0.04 4.72
CA GLY A 19 8.15 -0.84 5.32
C GLY A 19 8.61 -1.40 6.66
N ILE A 20 7.67 -1.56 7.59
CA ILE A 20 7.86 -2.22 8.89
C ILE A 20 6.74 -3.24 9.06
N GLY A 21 7.08 -4.49 9.42
CA GLY A 21 6.09 -5.54 9.66
C GLY A 21 5.14 -5.17 10.80
N GLY A 22 3.84 -5.39 10.60
CA GLY A 22 2.83 -5.08 11.61
C GLY A 22 2.50 -3.59 11.78
N ASP A 23 3.19 -2.68 11.07
CA ASP A 23 2.93 -1.25 11.20
C ASP A 23 1.54 -0.86 10.69
N ASN A 24 0.91 0.09 11.35
CA ASN A 24 -0.39 0.63 11.03
C ASN A 24 -0.30 2.13 10.68
N THR A 25 -1.43 2.74 10.32
CA THR A 25 -1.44 4.16 9.91
C THR A 25 -1.00 5.12 11.00
N PHE A 26 -1.17 4.80 12.28
CA PHE A 26 -0.71 5.63 13.40
C PHE A 26 0.82 5.62 13.49
N GLY A 27 1.44 4.45 13.53
CA GLY A 27 2.91 4.33 13.55
C GLY A 27 3.56 4.92 12.29
N MET A 28 2.89 4.81 11.14
CA MET A 28 3.37 5.44 9.90
C MET A 28 3.35 6.97 10.00
N ILE A 29 2.31 7.58 10.59
CA ILE A 29 2.24 9.04 10.83
C ILE A 29 3.39 9.47 11.73
N ASP A 30 3.65 8.76 12.82
CA ASP A 30 4.67 9.13 13.80
C ASP A 30 6.09 9.17 13.20
N ARG A 31 6.40 8.23 12.29
CA ARG A 31 7.74 8.14 11.66
C ARG A 31 7.85 8.86 10.31
N LEU A 32 6.75 9.32 9.72
CA LEU A 32 6.76 10.01 8.43
C LEU A 32 7.66 11.24 8.41
N PRO A 33 7.74 12.10 9.45
CA PRO A 33 8.64 13.24 9.47
C PRO A 33 10.11 12.86 9.23
N ASP A 34 10.58 11.72 9.76
CA ASP A 34 11.95 11.27 9.53
C ASP A 34 12.19 10.84 8.06
N ILE A 35 11.20 10.23 7.42
CA ILE A 35 11.26 9.89 6.00
C ILE A 35 11.34 11.16 5.15
N LEU A 36 10.56 12.18 5.48
CA LEU A 36 10.49 13.44 4.73
C LEU A 36 11.77 14.29 4.82
N LYS A 37 12.63 14.08 5.84
CA LYS A 37 13.96 14.72 5.92
C LYS A 37 14.85 14.40 4.70
N SER A 38 14.69 13.23 4.09
CA SER A 38 15.43 12.84 2.86
C SER A 38 14.91 13.53 1.59
N LYS A 39 13.84 14.30 1.66
CA LYS A 39 13.18 15.00 0.54
C LYS A 39 12.91 14.06 -0.65
N PRO A 40 12.16 12.97 -0.46
CA PRO A 40 11.91 12.00 -1.51
C PRO A 40 11.16 12.63 -2.68
N ARG A 41 11.52 12.28 -3.90
CA ARG A 41 10.79 12.71 -5.11
C ARG A 41 9.47 11.96 -5.29
N LYS A 42 9.40 10.74 -4.78
CA LYS A 42 8.23 9.86 -4.85
C LYS A 42 8.10 9.02 -3.59
N ILE A 43 6.88 8.86 -3.14
CA ILE A 43 6.53 7.92 -2.06
C ILE A 43 5.45 6.98 -2.59
N PHE A 44 5.66 5.67 -2.41
CA PHE A 44 4.68 4.62 -2.68
C PHE A 44 4.16 4.11 -1.34
N LEU A 45 2.92 4.44 -1.01
CA LEU A 45 2.29 4.12 0.26
C LEU A 45 1.25 3.01 0.08
N MET A 46 1.36 1.94 0.85
CA MET A 46 0.30 0.94 1.03
C MET A 46 0.11 0.72 2.54
N ALA A 47 -1.05 1.05 3.06
CA ALA A 47 -1.39 0.97 4.47
C ALA A 47 -2.87 0.63 4.66
N GLY A 48 -3.23 0.05 5.81
CA GLY A 48 -4.62 -0.17 6.21
C GLY A 48 -4.97 -1.60 6.58
N ILE A 49 -4.26 -2.62 6.08
CA ILE A 49 -4.58 -4.02 6.41
C ILE A 49 -4.34 -4.33 7.90
N ASN A 50 -3.27 -3.80 8.49
CA ASN A 50 -2.99 -3.98 9.92
C ASN A 50 -3.93 -3.16 10.79
N ASP A 51 -4.39 -2.02 10.31
CA ASP A 51 -5.43 -1.23 10.98
C ASP A 51 -6.75 -2.01 11.04
N LEU A 52 -7.18 -2.60 9.92
CA LEU A 52 -8.37 -3.45 9.86
C LEU A 52 -8.22 -4.67 10.78
N MET A 53 -7.07 -5.32 10.79
CA MET A 53 -6.77 -6.44 11.69
C MET A 53 -6.86 -6.02 13.17
N GLY A 54 -6.47 -4.79 13.48
CA GLY A 54 -6.59 -4.17 14.80
C GLY A 54 -7.98 -3.61 15.10
N GLY A 55 -8.98 -3.82 14.23
CA GLY A 55 -10.36 -3.37 14.44
C GLY A 55 -10.60 -1.88 14.18
N GLN A 56 -9.66 -1.19 13.52
CA GLN A 56 -9.85 0.23 13.21
C GLN A 56 -10.93 0.42 12.13
N PRO A 57 -11.85 1.40 12.33
CA PRO A 57 -12.83 1.75 11.31
C PRO A 57 -12.16 2.26 10.01
N VAL A 58 -12.78 1.98 8.86
CA VAL A 58 -12.31 2.47 7.55
C VAL A 58 -12.15 3.99 7.55
N ASP A 59 -13.06 4.74 8.17
CA ASP A 59 -12.99 6.21 8.23
C ASP A 59 -11.74 6.69 8.96
N THR A 60 -11.34 6.03 10.06
CA THR A 60 -10.10 6.34 10.77
C THR A 60 -8.87 6.10 9.89
N ILE A 61 -8.85 5.00 9.14
CA ILE A 61 -7.75 4.66 8.24
C ILE A 61 -7.64 5.71 7.13
N VAL A 62 -8.77 6.07 6.51
CA VAL A 62 -8.81 7.12 5.46
C VAL A 62 -8.36 8.46 6.01
N MET A 63 -8.82 8.85 7.19
CA MET A 63 -8.39 10.10 7.86
C MET A 63 -6.87 10.12 8.07
N ASN A 64 -6.29 9.02 8.56
CA ASN A 64 -4.85 8.91 8.79
C ASN A 64 -4.04 8.95 7.48
N ILE A 65 -4.52 8.26 6.42
CA ILE A 65 -3.86 8.31 5.11
C ILE A 65 -3.98 9.72 4.50
N THR A 66 -5.11 10.39 4.67
CA THR A 66 -5.29 11.78 4.25
C THR A 66 -4.29 12.69 4.95
N ARG A 67 -4.16 12.55 6.27
CA ARG A 67 -3.17 13.30 7.06
C ARG A 67 -1.74 13.07 6.57
N MET A 68 -1.37 11.81 6.29
CA MET A 68 -0.05 11.51 5.71
C MET A 68 0.14 12.17 4.34
N ALA A 69 -0.89 12.18 3.48
CA ALA A 69 -0.82 12.83 2.18
C ALA A 69 -0.58 14.34 2.31
N ASP A 70 -1.25 15.00 3.25
CA ASP A 70 -1.07 16.43 3.51
C ASP A 70 0.33 16.70 4.09
N MET A 71 0.80 15.92 5.06
CA MET A 71 2.15 16.02 5.60
C MET A 71 3.24 15.91 4.53
N VAL A 72 3.08 14.98 3.58
CA VAL A 72 4.01 14.83 2.44
C VAL A 72 4.02 16.09 1.58
N HIS A 73 2.86 16.61 1.22
CA HIS A 73 2.74 17.79 0.37
C HIS A 73 3.28 19.05 1.04
N GLU A 74 2.99 19.25 2.32
CA GLU A 74 3.46 20.39 3.10
C GLU A 74 4.98 20.38 3.28
N ALA A 75 5.56 19.23 3.63
CA ALA A 75 6.99 19.11 3.90
C ALA A 75 7.84 19.04 2.62
N VAL A 76 7.32 18.44 1.55
CA VAL A 76 8.03 18.24 0.28
C VAL A 76 7.07 18.50 -0.90
N PRO A 77 6.76 19.76 -1.23
CA PRO A 77 5.73 20.10 -2.24
C PRO A 77 5.94 19.49 -3.63
N GLY A 78 7.18 19.14 -3.98
CA GLY A 78 7.52 18.46 -5.25
C GLY A 78 7.42 16.93 -5.21
N CYS A 79 7.11 16.33 -4.07
CA CYS A 79 6.97 14.90 -3.92
C CYS A 79 5.66 14.41 -4.57
N ARG A 80 5.76 13.38 -5.41
CA ARG A 80 4.58 12.66 -5.91
C ARG A 80 4.24 11.50 -4.97
N LEU A 81 3.03 11.50 -4.44
CA LEU A 81 2.52 10.43 -3.59
C LEU A 81 1.69 9.44 -4.41
N TYR A 82 2.10 8.18 -4.41
CA TYR A 82 1.38 7.06 -5.00
C TYR A 82 0.75 6.23 -3.88
N ILE A 83 -0.57 6.37 -3.69
CA ILE A 83 -1.33 5.55 -2.75
C ILE A 83 -1.74 4.28 -3.47
N GLN A 84 -1.24 3.15 -2.99
CA GLN A 84 -1.49 1.86 -3.60
C GLN A 84 -2.66 1.17 -2.92
N SER A 85 -3.47 0.47 -3.71
CA SER A 85 -4.60 -0.29 -3.18
C SER A 85 -4.15 -1.28 -2.11
N VAL A 86 -4.91 -1.39 -1.04
CA VAL A 86 -4.78 -2.49 -0.06
C VAL A 86 -5.22 -3.77 -0.76
N LEU A 87 -4.41 -4.82 -0.67
CA LEU A 87 -4.73 -6.10 -1.27
C LEU A 87 -5.78 -6.85 -0.42
N PRO A 88 -6.73 -7.55 -1.05
CA PRO A 88 -7.60 -8.45 -0.33
C PRO A 88 -6.82 -9.61 0.28
N VAL A 89 -7.40 -10.30 1.25
CA VAL A 89 -6.82 -11.53 1.80
C VAL A 89 -7.33 -12.75 1.02
N ASN A 90 -6.53 -13.84 1.02
CA ASN A 90 -7.00 -15.14 0.55
C ASN A 90 -7.59 -15.93 1.73
N THR A 91 -8.89 -16.12 1.75
CA THR A 91 -9.60 -16.73 2.89
C THR A 91 -9.31 -18.22 3.04
N ARG A 92 -8.94 -18.91 1.95
CA ARG A 92 -8.61 -20.36 1.98
C ARG A 92 -7.24 -20.65 2.59
N ARG A 93 -6.34 -19.66 2.59
CA ARG A 93 -4.95 -19.80 3.12
C ARG A 93 -4.66 -18.86 4.30
N LEU A 94 -5.68 -18.19 4.83
CA LEU A 94 -5.52 -17.14 5.82
C LEU A 94 -4.99 -17.67 7.15
N ALA A 95 -3.74 -17.32 7.48
CA ALA A 95 -3.09 -17.63 8.74
C ALA A 95 -3.42 -16.62 9.87
N TYR A 96 -4.14 -15.56 9.56
CA TYR A 96 -4.45 -14.45 10.47
C TYR A 96 -5.98 -14.36 10.70
N PRO A 97 -6.52 -15.04 11.72
CA PRO A 97 -7.96 -15.10 11.95
C PRO A 97 -8.64 -13.73 12.09
N GLY A 98 -7.91 -12.74 12.64
CA GLY A 98 -8.39 -11.37 12.78
C GLY A 98 -8.72 -10.65 11.48
N LEU A 99 -8.32 -11.20 10.33
CA LEU A 99 -8.66 -10.64 9.00
C LEU A 99 -9.78 -11.40 8.28
N LYS A 100 -10.31 -12.44 8.89
CA LYS A 100 -11.42 -13.19 8.31
C LYS A 100 -12.64 -12.27 8.11
N GLY A 101 -13.16 -12.22 6.88
CA GLY A 101 -14.32 -11.39 6.55
C GLY A 101 -14.02 -9.90 6.27
N HIS A 102 -12.76 -9.47 6.23
CA HIS A 102 -12.40 -8.06 6.02
C HIS A 102 -12.31 -7.63 4.54
N ASN A 103 -12.42 -8.55 3.56
CA ASN A 103 -12.38 -8.18 2.14
C ASN A 103 -13.44 -7.11 1.73
N PRO A 104 -14.68 -7.08 2.26
CA PRO A 104 -15.60 -5.98 2.01
C PRO A 104 -15.06 -4.61 2.49
N GLN A 105 -14.44 -4.57 3.68
CA GLN A 105 -13.84 -3.34 4.22
C GLN A 105 -12.61 -2.91 3.41
N VAL A 106 -11.81 -3.85 2.92
CA VAL A 106 -10.70 -3.57 1.98
C VAL A 106 -11.23 -2.90 0.71
N ARG A 107 -12.33 -3.41 0.14
CA ARG A 107 -12.97 -2.77 -1.04
C ARG A 107 -13.46 -1.36 -0.74
N THR A 108 -14.14 -1.18 0.40
CA THR A 108 -14.61 0.14 0.83
C THR A 108 -13.45 1.10 1.04
N LEU A 109 -12.38 0.65 1.70
CA LEU A 109 -11.17 1.44 1.90
C LEU A 109 -10.56 1.88 0.57
N ASN A 110 -10.36 0.95 -0.37
CA ASN A 110 -9.79 1.27 -1.69
C ASN A 110 -10.64 2.29 -2.46
N ALA A 111 -11.97 2.16 -2.44
CA ALA A 111 -12.88 3.13 -3.07
C ALA A 111 -12.72 4.53 -2.47
N ARG A 112 -12.53 4.64 -1.15
CA ARG A 112 -12.29 5.92 -0.46
C ARG A 112 -10.89 6.48 -0.78
N LEU A 113 -9.88 5.63 -0.98
CA LEU A 113 -8.52 6.05 -1.38
C LEU A 113 -8.49 6.58 -2.82
N VAL A 114 -9.33 6.06 -3.73
CA VAL A 114 -9.53 6.65 -5.05
C VAL A 114 -10.05 8.08 -4.91
N GLN A 115 -11.15 8.28 -4.16
CA GLN A 115 -11.72 9.61 -3.93
C GLN A 115 -10.72 10.59 -3.30
N LEU A 116 -9.90 10.11 -2.37
CA LEU A 116 -8.82 10.91 -1.77
C LEU A 116 -7.82 11.40 -2.83
N CYS A 117 -7.36 10.50 -3.71
CA CYS A 117 -6.42 10.86 -4.76
C CYS A 117 -7.04 11.77 -5.81
N ASP A 118 -8.31 11.57 -6.18
CA ASP A 118 -9.03 12.43 -7.12
C ASP A 118 -9.15 13.89 -6.60
N ALA A 119 -9.22 14.06 -5.29
CA ALA A 119 -9.29 15.37 -4.64
C ALA A 119 -7.92 16.08 -4.47
N LYS A 120 -6.80 15.39 -4.73
CA LYS A 120 -5.45 15.89 -4.46
C LYS A 120 -4.54 15.75 -5.68
N PRO A 121 -4.21 16.82 -6.42
CA PRO A 121 -3.41 16.75 -7.66
C PRO A 121 -2.01 16.13 -7.52
N TRP A 122 -1.46 16.10 -6.30
CA TRP A 122 -0.15 15.49 -6.00
C TRP A 122 -0.24 14.01 -5.61
N CYS A 123 -1.45 13.46 -5.46
CA CYS A 123 -1.72 12.05 -5.22
C CYS A 123 -2.07 11.33 -6.52
N THR A 124 -1.66 10.06 -6.61
CA THR A 124 -2.09 9.14 -7.66
C THR A 124 -2.48 7.82 -7.01
N PHE A 125 -3.69 7.35 -7.27
CA PHE A 125 -4.08 6.00 -6.85
C PHE A 125 -3.50 4.96 -7.80
N VAL A 126 -2.90 3.91 -7.24
CA VAL A 126 -2.31 2.79 -7.99
C VAL A 126 -3.07 1.52 -7.65
N ASP A 127 -3.93 1.06 -8.54
CA ASP A 127 -4.71 -0.14 -8.31
C ASP A 127 -3.90 -1.40 -8.67
N LEU A 128 -3.58 -2.19 -7.65
CA LEU A 128 -2.90 -3.47 -7.75
C LEU A 128 -3.85 -4.67 -7.63
N VAL A 129 -5.10 -4.42 -7.19
CA VAL A 129 -6.08 -5.50 -6.96
C VAL A 129 -6.32 -6.33 -8.22
N PRO A 130 -6.58 -5.75 -9.41
CA PRO A 130 -6.83 -6.54 -10.62
C PRO A 130 -5.67 -7.43 -11.05
N LEU A 131 -4.45 -7.10 -10.61
CA LEU A 131 -3.24 -7.85 -10.98
C LEU A 131 -2.98 -9.05 -10.06
N LEU A 132 -3.37 -8.92 -8.80
CA LEU A 132 -2.96 -9.81 -7.73
C LEU A 132 -4.14 -10.59 -7.13
N SER A 133 -5.38 -10.33 -7.62
CA SER A 133 -6.59 -11.02 -7.18
C SER A 133 -7.06 -12.04 -8.20
N ASP A 134 -7.82 -13.02 -7.73
CA ASP A 134 -8.52 -14.01 -8.54
C ASP A 134 -9.93 -13.52 -8.93
N ALA A 135 -10.69 -14.37 -9.61
CA ALA A 135 -12.05 -14.07 -10.08
C ALA A 135 -13.06 -13.86 -8.92
N ASP A 136 -12.76 -14.40 -7.75
CA ASP A 136 -13.59 -14.22 -6.54
C ASP A 136 -13.25 -12.91 -5.81
N GLY A 137 -12.25 -12.15 -6.30
CA GLY A 137 -11.78 -10.91 -5.69
C GLY A 137 -10.97 -11.13 -4.43
N GLU A 138 -10.37 -12.31 -4.27
CA GLU A 138 -9.44 -12.64 -3.21
C GLU A 138 -7.99 -12.57 -3.71
N LEU A 139 -7.04 -12.38 -2.82
CA LEU A 139 -5.62 -12.48 -3.17
C LEU A 139 -5.35 -13.86 -3.80
N ARG A 140 -4.72 -13.88 -4.97
CA ARG A 140 -4.43 -15.13 -5.66
C ARG A 140 -3.65 -16.10 -4.77
N ILE A 141 -4.14 -17.33 -4.67
CA ILE A 141 -3.57 -18.36 -3.77
C ILE A 141 -2.15 -18.78 -4.17
N ASP A 142 -1.80 -18.70 -5.45
CA ASP A 142 -0.46 -18.97 -5.97
C ASP A 142 0.53 -17.84 -5.68
N LEU A 143 0.05 -16.66 -5.31
CA LEU A 143 0.88 -15.49 -4.99
C LEU A 143 1.07 -15.26 -3.49
N THR A 144 0.41 -16.03 -2.64
CA THR A 144 0.51 -15.82 -1.18
C THR A 144 0.94 -17.06 -0.43
N LYS A 145 1.75 -16.85 0.63
CA LYS A 145 2.20 -17.92 1.52
C LYS A 145 1.26 -18.18 2.70
N ASP A 146 0.53 -17.16 3.13
CA ASP A 146 -0.25 -17.15 4.37
C ASP A 146 -1.59 -16.40 4.26
N GLY A 147 -2.01 -16.09 3.05
CA GLY A 147 -3.25 -15.37 2.77
C GLY A 147 -3.12 -13.84 2.75
N ILE A 148 -1.96 -13.29 3.10
CA ILE A 148 -1.69 -11.83 3.13
C ILE A 148 -0.39 -11.50 2.43
N HIS A 149 0.71 -12.15 2.82
CA HIS A 149 2.04 -11.84 2.35
C HIS A 149 2.30 -12.51 0.99
N LEU A 150 2.89 -11.73 0.09
CA LEU A 150 3.19 -12.21 -1.25
C LEU A 150 4.43 -13.11 -1.26
N HIS A 151 4.39 -14.10 -2.15
CA HIS A 151 5.60 -14.77 -2.64
C HIS A 151 6.44 -13.80 -3.50
N PRO A 152 7.73 -14.07 -3.73
CA PRO A 152 8.60 -13.22 -4.56
C PRO A 152 8.03 -12.89 -5.94
N VAL A 153 7.34 -13.85 -6.58
CA VAL A 153 6.70 -13.63 -7.88
C VAL A 153 5.65 -12.52 -7.87
N GLY A 154 4.92 -12.35 -6.77
CA GLY A 154 3.95 -11.27 -6.61
C GLY A 154 4.61 -9.89 -6.64
N TYR A 155 5.79 -9.75 -6.03
CA TYR A 155 6.57 -8.50 -6.10
C TYR A 155 7.14 -8.24 -7.49
N VAL A 156 7.49 -9.28 -8.26
CA VAL A 156 7.89 -9.13 -9.68
C VAL A 156 6.73 -8.57 -10.49
N ILE A 157 5.54 -9.17 -10.41
CA ILE A 157 4.32 -8.70 -11.09
C ILE A 157 4.05 -7.24 -10.73
N TRP A 158 4.14 -6.89 -9.45
CA TRP A 158 3.93 -5.54 -8.95
C TRP A 158 4.92 -4.54 -9.55
N THR A 159 6.21 -4.84 -9.48
CA THR A 159 7.26 -3.95 -10.02
C THR A 159 7.16 -3.77 -11.53
N ASP A 160 6.83 -4.82 -12.28
CA ASP A 160 6.66 -4.74 -13.73
C ASP A 160 5.46 -3.86 -14.10
N TYR A 161 4.38 -3.93 -13.32
CA TYR A 161 3.26 -3.01 -13.49
C TYR A 161 3.66 -1.55 -13.26
N LEU A 162 4.38 -1.24 -12.16
CA LEU A 162 4.85 0.12 -11.89
C LEU A 162 5.74 0.66 -13.02
N LYS A 163 6.61 -0.18 -13.60
CA LYS A 163 7.44 0.16 -14.76
C LYS A 163 6.59 0.44 -16.00
N LYS A 164 5.64 -0.47 -16.32
CA LYS A 164 4.74 -0.36 -17.48
C LYS A 164 3.91 0.93 -17.43
N GLN A 165 3.40 1.27 -16.26
CA GLN A 165 2.61 2.50 -16.05
C GLN A 165 3.46 3.77 -15.94
N LYS A 166 4.80 3.65 -16.04
CA LYS A 166 5.76 4.77 -15.97
C LYS A 166 5.73 5.54 -14.64
N TYR A 167 5.22 4.96 -13.56
CA TYR A 167 5.21 5.61 -12.24
C TYR A 167 6.62 5.83 -11.67
N LEU A 168 7.63 5.13 -12.21
CA LEU A 168 9.01 5.19 -11.75
C LEU A 168 9.89 6.21 -12.51
N LYS A 169 9.35 6.87 -13.52
CA LYS A 169 10.07 7.88 -14.33
C LYS A 169 10.20 9.22 -13.60
#